data_feffd9da65232b1144b2c019c1915955
#
_entry.id   feffd9da65232b1144b2c019c1915955
#
_cell.length_a   1.000
_cell.length_b   1.000
_cell.length_c   1.000
_cell.angle_alpha   90.00
_cell.angle_beta   90.00
_cell.angle_gamma   90.00
#
_symmetry.space_group_name_H-M   'P 1'
#
loop_
_entity.id
_entity.type
_entity.pdbx_description
1 polymer ?
#
loop_
_entity_poly.entity_id
_entity_poly.type
_entity_poly.pdbx_seq_one_letter_code
_entity_poly.pdbx_strand_id
1 'polypeptide(L)'
;MNSLYYTMQINQLSNRFRQIANTPNVLNMQFTAVDVAGIRESTIAIANECKANDPQIARQLLAAKDILFGTNQFGQTFINPYAIGEILFGLDYLSAKGQEPSAEEQTTAEIWSYIHPLIQKSSKKLFEDGHFANAAEDAFIEINARVKNLFSIVNPGSKVPDGD
;
A
#
# COMPACT_ATOMS: atom_id res chain seq x y z
N MET A 1 -2.79 2.52 13.02
CA MET A 1 -1.39 2.81 12.74
C MET A 1 -1.28 3.69 11.52
N ASN A 2 -0.34 4.62 11.45
CA ASN A 2 -0.29 5.56 10.31
C ASN A 2 0.41 4.86 9.13
N SER A 3 -0.37 4.13 8.32
CA SER A 3 0.09 3.36 7.14
C SER A 3 1.03 4.17 6.23
N LEU A 4 0.75 5.48 6.06
CA LEU A 4 1.55 6.39 5.24
C LEU A 4 2.97 6.58 5.81
N TYR A 5 3.10 6.76 7.12
CA TYR A 5 4.40 6.95 7.77
C TYR A 5 5.29 5.70 7.64
N TYR A 6 4.69 4.52 7.83
CA TYR A 6 5.38 3.25 7.68
C TYR A 6 5.87 3.01 6.25
N THR A 7 5.00 3.25 5.25
CA THR A 7 5.37 3.17 3.82
C THR A 7 6.49 4.14 3.48
N MET A 8 6.46 5.35 4.02
CA MET A 8 7.52 6.33 3.82
C MET A 8 8.86 5.85 4.39
N GLN A 9 8.88 5.26 5.58
CA GLN A 9 10.09 4.69 6.19
C GLN A 9 10.68 3.56 5.34
N ILE A 10 9.84 2.63 4.85
CA ILE A 10 10.27 1.55 3.96
C ILE A 10 10.92 2.13 2.70
N ASN A 11 10.27 3.09 2.05
CA ASN A 11 10.79 3.69 0.82
C ASN A 11 12.10 4.45 1.04
N GLN A 12 12.22 5.19 2.14
CA GLN A 12 13.47 5.91 2.47
C GLN A 12 14.63 4.94 2.70
N LEU A 13 14.41 3.87 3.47
CA LEU A 13 15.44 2.89 3.75
C LEU A 13 15.82 2.10 2.49
N SER A 14 14.84 1.69 1.68
CA SER A 14 15.06 1.01 0.40
C SER A 14 15.89 1.87 -0.56
N ASN A 15 15.56 3.15 -0.71
CA ASN A 15 16.32 4.06 -1.56
C ASN A 15 17.77 4.23 -1.06
N ARG A 16 17.97 4.33 0.25
CA ARG A 16 19.31 4.41 0.84
C ARG A 16 20.14 3.16 0.53
N PHE A 17 19.56 1.97 0.68
CA PHE A 17 20.27 0.72 0.35
C PHE A 17 20.55 0.58 -1.15
N ARG A 18 19.63 1.00 -2.02
CA ARG A 18 19.87 1.00 -3.48
C ARG A 18 20.99 1.95 -3.87
N GLN A 19 21.07 3.13 -3.25
CA GLN A 19 22.17 4.06 -3.46
C GLN A 19 23.51 3.42 -3.05
N ILE A 20 23.56 2.78 -1.88
CA ILE A 20 24.76 2.08 -1.40
C ILE A 20 25.13 0.95 -2.36
N ALA A 21 24.17 0.10 -2.75
CA ALA A 21 24.42 -1.03 -3.65
C ALA A 21 24.92 -0.61 -5.04
N ASN A 22 24.48 0.54 -5.53
CA ASN A 22 24.87 1.09 -6.83
C ASN A 22 26.19 1.89 -6.78
N THR A 23 26.80 2.06 -5.60
CA THR A 23 28.06 2.78 -5.49
C THR A 23 29.22 1.90 -5.97
N PRO A 24 30.05 2.38 -6.91
CA PRO A 24 31.24 1.66 -7.32
C PRO A 24 32.16 1.39 -6.12
N ASN A 25 32.66 0.16 -6.00
CA ASN A 25 33.50 -0.28 -4.88
C ASN A 25 32.84 -0.14 -3.48
N VAL A 26 31.57 -0.55 -3.39
CA VAL A 26 30.79 -0.52 -2.12
C VAL A 26 31.56 -1.13 -0.93
N LEU A 27 32.43 -2.11 -1.16
CA LEU A 27 33.27 -2.76 -0.14
C LEU A 27 34.30 -1.79 0.48
N ASN A 28 34.64 -0.71 -0.22
CA ASN A 28 35.60 0.31 0.26
C ASN A 28 34.90 1.54 0.86
N MET A 29 33.56 1.54 0.89
CA MET A 29 32.83 2.62 1.56
C MET A 29 33.10 2.60 3.06
N GLN A 30 33.42 3.76 3.60
CA GLN A 30 33.55 3.94 5.05
C GLN A 30 32.23 4.46 5.62
N PHE A 31 31.80 3.84 6.70
CA PHE A 31 30.58 4.21 7.42
C PHE A 31 30.97 4.77 8.79
N THR A 32 30.38 5.90 9.14
CA THR A 32 30.52 6.45 10.49
C THR A 32 29.69 5.61 11.48
N ALA A 33 30.01 5.68 12.76
CA ALA A 33 29.22 5.03 13.81
C ALA A 33 27.76 5.50 13.80
N VAL A 34 27.52 6.77 13.45
CA VAL A 34 26.18 7.37 13.32
C VAL A 34 25.40 6.75 12.14
N ASP A 35 26.08 6.58 10.99
CA ASP A 35 25.44 5.93 9.82
C ASP A 35 25.05 4.49 10.12
N VAL A 36 25.96 3.74 10.75
CA VAL A 36 25.71 2.33 11.14
C VAL A 36 24.54 2.24 12.11
N ALA A 37 24.51 3.09 13.15
CA ALA A 37 23.42 3.12 14.13
C ALA A 37 22.09 3.48 13.45
N GLY A 38 22.04 4.54 12.66
CA GLY A 38 20.81 4.98 11.99
C GLY A 38 20.21 3.93 11.03
N ILE A 39 21.05 3.22 10.26
CA ILE A 39 20.61 2.14 9.38
C ILE A 39 20.08 0.96 10.21
N ARG A 40 20.78 0.56 11.27
CA ARG A 40 20.34 -0.54 12.15
C ARG A 40 19.03 -0.24 12.84
N GLU A 41 18.88 0.95 13.42
CA GLU A 41 17.66 1.39 14.10
C GLU A 41 16.47 1.44 13.14
N SER A 42 16.64 1.98 11.94
CA SER A 42 15.58 1.99 10.92
C SER A 42 15.16 0.58 10.51
N THR A 43 16.12 -0.33 10.34
CA THR A 43 15.82 -1.73 10.01
C THR A 43 15.07 -2.43 11.14
N ILE A 44 15.48 -2.19 12.41
CA ILE A 44 14.80 -2.74 13.60
C ILE A 44 13.37 -2.18 13.69
N ALA A 45 13.18 -0.89 13.48
CA ALA A 45 11.86 -0.27 13.55
C ALA A 45 10.89 -0.90 12.55
N ILE A 46 11.31 -1.06 11.29
CA ILE A 46 10.50 -1.70 10.24
C ILE A 46 10.22 -3.17 10.58
N ALA A 47 11.23 -3.92 11.04
CA ALA A 47 11.07 -5.33 11.42
C ALA A 47 10.08 -5.51 12.58
N ASN A 48 10.14 -4.66 13.60
CA ASN A 48 9.20 -4.70 14.73
C ASN A 48 7.77 -4.37 14.29
N GLU A 49 7.61 -3.43 13.37
CA GLU A 49 6.32 -3.01 12.85
C GLU A 49 5.64 -4.13 12.04
N CYS A 50 6.38 -4.81 11.16
CA CYS A 50 5.82 -5.89 10.34
C CYS A 50 5.71 -7.23 11.10
N LYS A 51 6.29 -7.37 12.29
CA LYS A 51 6.41 -8.65 13.01
C LYS A 51 5.09 -9.39 13.23
N ALA A 52 4.00 -8.65 13.46
CA ALA A 52 2.69 -9.24 13.72
C ALA A 52 2.08 -9.85 12.44
N ASN A 53 2.27 -9.19 11.29
CA ASN A 53 1.65 -9.57 10.03
C ASN A 53 2.57 -10.43 9.14
N ASP A 54 3.88 -10.21 9.24
CA ASP A 54 4.90 -10.84 8.40
C ASP A 54 6.11 -11.30 9.24
N PRO A 55 5.93 -12.28 10.15
CA PRO A 55 6.98 -12.68 11.10
C PRO A 55 8.22 -13.28 10.42
N GLN A 56 8.10 -13.80 9.19
CA GLN A 56 9.24 -14.30 8.43
C GLN A 56 10.12 -13.16 7.92
N ILE A 57 9.50 -12.14 7.32
CA ILE A 57 10.21 -10.94 6.84
C ILE A 57 10.86 -10.20 8.02
N ALA A 58 10.15 -10.06 9.14
CA ALA A 58 10.72 -9.45 10.34
C ALA A 58 12.00 -10.19 10.79
N ARG A 59 11.98 -11.52 10.83
CA ARG A 59 13.16 -12.33 11.18
C ARG A 59 14.29 -12.18 10.17
N GLN A 60 13.98 -12.17 8.88
CA GLN A 60 14.96 -11.96 7.81
C GLN A 60 15.65 -10.60 7.93
N LEU A 61 14.88 -9.52 8.12
CA LEU A 61 15.41 -8.17 8.30
C LEU A 61 16.34 -8.08 9.53
N LEU A 62 15.94 -8.68 10.66
CA LEU A 62 16.76 -8.70 11.87
C LEU A 62 18.05 -9.51 11.69
N ALA A 63 17.98 -10.68 11.08
CA ALA A 63 19.16 -11.51 10.80
C ALA A 63 20.13 -10.79 9.83
N ALA A 64 19.61 -10.20 8.75
CA ALA A 64 20.42 -9.45 7.80
C ALA A 64 21.07 -8.21 8.44
N LYS A 65 20.36 -7.49 9.32
CA LYS A 65 20.89 -6.35 10.08
C LYS A 65 22.10 -6.76 10.95
N ASP A 66 22.09 -7.96 11.53
CA ASP A 66 23.19 -8.42 12.42
C ASP A 66 24.49 -8.64 11.66
N ILE A 67 24.41 -9.08 10.39
CA ILE A 67 25.57 -9.30 9.52
C ILE A 67 25.86 -8.17 8.54
N LEU A 68 25.07 -7.08 8.61
CA LEU A 68 25.13 -5.97 7.64
C LEU A 68 26.47 -5.24 7.67
N PHE A 69 27.03 -5.03 8.85
CA PHE A 69 28.29 -4.34 9.05
C PHE A 69 29.29 -5.24 9.76
N GLY A 70 30.49 -5.33 9.19
CA GLY A 70 31.65 -5.95 9.78
C GLY A 70 32.77 -4.96 10.04
N THR A 71 33.80 -5.38 10.79
CA THR A 71 34.99 -4.60 11.04
C THR A 71 36.19 -5.42 10.57
N ASN A 72 37.07 -4.83 9.77
CA ASN A 72 38.30 -5.47 9.32
C ASN A 72 39.39 -5.39 10.41
N GLN A 73 40.54 -6.05 10.17
CA GLN A 73 41.69 -6.04 11.08
C GLN A 73 42.30 -4.67 11.35
N PHE A 74 41.95 -3.65 10.53
CA PHE A 74 42.42 -2.27 10.68
C PHE A 74 41.38 -1.39 11.42
N GLY A 75 40.31 -1.99 11.94
CA GLY A 75 39.22 -1.24 12.62
C GLY A 75 38.28 -0.50 11.70
N GLN A 76 38.39 -0.70 10.37
CA GLN A 76 37.48 -0.04 9.41
C GLN A 76 36.18 -0.81 9.28
N THR A 77 35.07 -0.08 9.33
CA THR A 77 33.74 -0.67 9.15
C THR A 77 33.45 -0.83 7.65
N PHE A 78 33.09 -2.02 7.26
CA PHE A 78 32.63 -2.33 5.89
C PHE A 78 31.19 -2.86 5.91
N ILE A 79 30.52 -2.75 4.77
CA ILE A 79 29.16 -3.25 4.59
C ILE A 79 29.16 -4.59 3.85
N ASN A 80 28.27 -5.48 4.23
CA ASN A 80 28.10 -6.80 3.60
C ASN A 80 27.07 -6.70 2.45
N PRO A 81 27.48 -6.86 1.17
CA PRO A 81 26.57 -6.77 0.04
C PRO A 81 25.45 -7.81 0.05
N TYR A 82 25.71 -9.01 0.57
CA TYR A 82 24.70 -10.04 0.71
C TYR A 82 23.57 -9.58 1.65
N ALA A 83 23.93 -9.00 2.80
CA ALA A 83 22.96 -8.49 3.75
C ALA A 83 22.13 -7.31 3.18
N ILE A 84 22.73 -6.48 2.31
CA ILE A 84 22.00 -5.44 1.57
C ILE A 84 20.90 -6.09 0.71
N GLY A 85 21.23 -7.15 -0.04
CA GLY A 85 20.29 -7.88 -0.88
C GLY A 85 19.12 -8.45 -0.08
N GLU A 86 19.39 -9.08 1.07
CA GLU A 86 18.37 -9.63 1.96
C GLU A 86 17.44 -8.56 2.54
N ILE A 87 18.00 -7.40 2.92
CA ILE A 87 17.19 -6.29 3.43
C ILE A 87 16.34 -5.69 2.31
N LEU A 88 16.91 -5.44 1.12
CA LEU A 88 16.17 -4.91 -0.02
C LEU A 88 15.02 -5.84 -0.41
N PHE A 89 15.24 -7.15 -0.45
CA PHE A 89 14.20 -8.12 -0.72
C PHE A 89 13.03 -7.97 0.28
N GLY A 90 13.33 -7.91 1.58
CA GLY A 90 12.31 -7.73 2.62
C GLY A 90 11.56 -6.41 2.50
N LEU A 91 12.27 -5.30 2.22
CA LEU A 91 11.65 -3.98 2.05
C LEU A 91 10.78 -3.90 0.79
N ASP A 92 11.23 -4.48 -0.32
CA ASP A 92 10.47 -4.51 -1.57
C ASP A 92 9.20 -5.36 -1.42
N TYR A 93 9.27 -6.49 -0.71
CA TYR A 93 8.10 -7.29 -0.36
C TYR A 93 7.08 -6.48 0.45
N LEU A 94 7.52 -5.81 1.52
CA LEU A 94 6.65 -4.99 2.36
C LEU A 94 6.05 -3.79 1.62
N SER A 95 6.82 -3.19 0.71
CA SER A 95 6.35 -2.10 -0.16
C SER A 95 5.26 -2.57 -1.11
N ALA A 96 5.46 -3.72 -1.76
CA ALA A 96 4.49 -4.31 -2.68
C ALA A 96 3.19 -4.66 -1.95
N LYS A 97 3.30 -5.31 -0.77
CA LYS A 97 2.15 -5.66 0.06
C LYS A 97 1.37 -4.43 0.56
N GLY A 98 2.07 -3.34 0.88
CA GLY A 98 1.43 -2.08 1.28
C GLY A 98 0.71 -1.36 0.13
N GLN A 99 0.94 -1.77 -1.11
CA GLN A 99 0.24 -1.27 -2.31
C GLN A 99 -0.92 -2.19 -2.74
N GLU A 100 -1.02 -3.39 -2.17
CA GLU A 100 -2.19 -4.24 -2.41
C GLU A 100 -3.42 -3.58 -1.77
N PRO A 101 -4.54 -3.45 -2.52
CA PRO A 101 -5.77 -2.93 -1.95
C PRO A 101 -6.18 -3.78 -0.74
N SER A 102 -6.64 -3.13 0.32
CA SER A 102 -7.12 -3.83 1.52
C SER A 102 -8.24 -4.81 1.15
N ALA A 103 -8.47 -5.83 1.98
CA ALA A 103 -9.57 -6.77 1.77
C ALA A 103 -10.92 -6.03 1.65
N GLU A 104 -11.09 -4.91 2.35
CA GLU A 104 -12.27 -4.05 2.25
C GLU A 104 -12.33 -3.32 0.91
N GLU A 105 -11.20 -2.81 0.41
CA GLU A 105 -11.12 -2.15 -0.91
C GLU A 105 -11.34 -3.15 -2.04
N GLN A 106 -10.80 -4.37 -1.93
CA GLN A 106 -11.04 -5.46 -2.89
C GLN A 106 -12.52 -5.86 -2.90
N THR A 107 -13.13 -6.05 -1.73
CA THR A 107 -14.55 -6.38 -1.61
C THR A 107 -15.42 -5.27 -2.17
N THR A 108 -15.09 -4.01 -1.90
CA THR A 108 -15.81 -2.85 -2.42
C THR A 108 -15.70 -2.77 -3.95
N ALA A 109 -14.51 -2.97 -4.50
CA ALA A 109 -14.30 -2.99 -5.95
C ALA A 109 -15.08 -4.13 -6.63
N GLU A 110 -15.12 -5.32 -6.01
CA GLU A 110 -15.88 -6.46 -6.47
C GLU A 110 -17.39 -6.17 -6.44
N ILE A 111 -17.91 -5.61 -5.36
CA ILE A 111 -19.33 -5.23 -5.25
C ILE A 111 -19.70 -4.26 -6.38
N TRP A 112 -18.89 -3.23 -6.62
CA TRP A 112 -19.16 -2.28 -7.70
C TRP A 112 -19.22 -2.93 -9.07
N SER A 113 -18.53 -4.05 -9.30
CA SER A 113 -18.59 -4.77 -10.58
C SER A 113 -19.97 -5.34 -10.90
N TYR A 114 -20.79 -5.60 -9.88
CA TYR A 114 -22.17 -6.09 -10.03
C TYR A 114 -23.21 -4.97 -10.13
N ILE A 115 -22.84 -3.73 -9.84
CA ILE A 115 -23.75 -2.59 -9.88
C ILE A 115 -23.86 -2.05 -11.30
N HIS A 116 -25.08 -1.67 -11.69
CA HIS A 116 -25.32 -1.14 -13.03
C HIS A 116 -24.46 0.12 -13.31
N PRO A 117 -23.84 0.26 -14.51
CA PRO A 117 -22.91 1.35 -14.82
C PRO A 117 -23.46 2.77 -14.60
N LEU A 118 -24.75 3.01 -14.81
CA LEU A 118 -25.36 4.32 -14.57
C LEU A 118 -25.41 4.67 -13.08
N ILE A 119 -25.69 3.69 -12.21
CA ILE A 119 -25.66 3.86 -10.76
C ILE A 119 -24.21 4.08 -10.30
N GLN A 120 -23.24 3.34 -10.87
CA GLN A 120 -21.83 3.59 -10.59
C GLN A 120 -21.44 5.03 -10.90
N LYS A 121 -21.86 5.53 -12.07
CA LYS A 121 -21.53 6.88 -12.53
C LYS A 121 -22.07 7.97 -11.61
N SER A 122 -23.29 7.80 -11.07
CA SER A 122 -23.92 8.80 -10.20
C SER A 122 -23.43 8.71 -8.74
N SER A 123 -23.23 7.49 -8.21
CA SER A 123 -23.16 7.27 -6.77
C SER A 123 -21.79 6.81 -6.27
N LYS A 124 -20.96 6.19 -7.13
CA LYS A 124 -19.69 5.57 -6.70
C LYS A 124 -18.75 6.56 -6.03
N LYS A 125 -18.54 7.71 -6.65
CA LYS A 125 -17.63 8.73 -6.10
C LYS A 125 -18.12 9.27 -4.75
N LEU A 126 -19.40 9.52 -4.60
CA LEU A 126 -19.98 9.97 -3.32
C LEU A 126 -19.82 8.92 -2.23
N PHE A 127 -19.97 7.65 -2.57
CA PHE A 127 -19.75 6.54 -1.64
C PHE A 127 -18.27 6.47 -1.21
N GLU A 128 -17.33 6.53 -2.15
CA GLU A 128 -15.88 6.51 -1.88
C GLU A 128 -15.42 7.73 -1.06
N ASP A 129 -16.06 8.89 -1.25
CA ASP A 129 -15.81 10.11 -0.48
C ASP A 129 -16.50 10.11 0.91
N GLY A 130 -17.20 9.02 1.27
CA GLY A 130 -17.90 8.87 2.57
C GLY A 130 -19.27 9.54 2.66
N HIS A 131 -19.80 10.07 1.55
CA HIS A 131 -21.12 10.71 1.48
C HIS A 131 -22.24 9.68 1.23
N PHE A 132 -22.38 8.70 2.09
CA PHE A 132 -23.24 7.52 1.90
C PHE A 132 -24.72 7.87 1.66
N ALA A 133 -25.26 8.85 2.38
CA ALA A 133 -26.66 9.28 2.22
C ALA A 133 -26.90 9.83 0.81
N ASN A 134 -26.04 10.72 0.33
CA ASN A 134 -26.13 11.31 -1.00
C ASN A 134 -25.91 10.25 -2.09
N ALA A 135 -24.96 9.31 -1.89
CA ALA A 135 -24.73 8.20 -2.79
C ALA A 135 -25.99 7.31 -2.96
N ALA A 136 -26.67 7.03 -1.85
CA ALA A 136 -27.91 6.27 -1.86
C ALA A 136 -29.05 7.03 -2.56
N GLU A 137 -29.21 8.33 -2.28
CA GLU A 137 -30.20 9.19 -2.93
C GLU A 137 -29.99 9.23 -4.45
N ASP A 138 -28.78 9.47 -4.93
CA ASP A 138 -28.46 9.49 -6.35
C ASP A 138 -28.70 8.14 -7.02
N ALA A 139 -28.39 7.02 -6.34
CA ALA A 139 -28.71 5.69 -6.81
C ALA A 139 -30.21 5.47 -7.00
N PHE A 140 -31.02 5.90 -6.03
CA PHE A 140 -32.49 5.81 -6.11
C PHE A 140 -33.08 6.69 -7.20
N ILE A 141 -32.58 7.90 -7.38
CA ILE A 141 -32.98 8.79 -8.49
C ILE A 141 -32.76 8.09 -9.83
N GLU A 142 -31.58 7.49 -10.03
CA GLU A 142 -31.24 6.78 -11.28
C GLU A 142 -32.14 5.55 -11.51
N ILE A 143 -32.39 4.75 -10.46
CA ILE A 143 -33.30 3.60 -10.53
C ILE A 143 -34.70 4.04 -10.91
N ASN A 144 -35.22 5.07 -10.26
CA ASN A 144 -36.55 5.60 -10.53
C ASN A 144 -36.70 6.13 -11.96
N ALA A 145 -35.71 6.87 -12.45
CA ALA A 145 -35.66 7.31 -13.85
C ALA A 145 -35.72 6.15 -14.84
N ARG A 146 -35.00 5.06 -14.58
CA ARG A 146 -35.05 3.86 -15.43
C ARG A 146 -36.39 3.16 -15.38
N VAL A 147 -36.99 3.00 -14.20
CA VAL A 147 -38.30 2.39 -14.04
C VAL A 147 -39.34 3.19 -14.81
N LYS A 148 -39.33 4.51 -14.69
CA LYS A 148 -40.23 5.40 -15.45
C LYS A 148 -40.03 5.26 -16.97
N ASN A 149 -38.79 5.18 -17.42
CA ASN A 149 -38.46 4.99 -18.83
C ASN A 149 -38.96 3.63 -19.36
N LEU A 150 -38.70 2.55 -18.62
CA LEU A 150 -39.17 1.21 -18.97
C LEU A 150 -40.69 1.14 -19.01
N PHE A 151 -41.39 1.77 -18.04
CA PHE A 151 -42.84 1.86 -18.03
C PHE A 151 -43.36 2.54 -19.28
N SER A 152 -42.78 3.65 -19.70
CA SER A 152 -43.16 4.38 -20.92
C SER A 152 -42.98 3.56 -22.20
N ILE A 153 -41.94 2.71 -22.25
CA ILE A 153 -41.67 1.82 -23.38
C ILE A 153 -42.71 0.68 -23.45
N VAL A 154 -43.04 0.10 -22.28
CA VAL A 154 -43.95 -1.03 -22.21
C VAL A 154 -45.43 -0.60 -22.34
N ASN A 155 -45.73 0.64 -21.88
CA ASN A 155 -47.11 1.16 -21.89
C ASN A 155 -47.17 2.52 -22.67
N PRO A 156 -46.97 2.50 -23.99
CA PRO A 156 -46.94 3.74 -24.77
C PRO A 156 -48.28 4.48 -24.66
N GLY A 157 -48.23 5.74 -24.35
CA GLY A 157 -49.40 6.61 -24.18
C GLY A 157 -50.06 6.59 -22.78
N SER A 158 -49.57 5.75 -21.84
CA SER A 158 -49.99 5.80 -20.45
C SER A 158 -49.25 6.87 -19.66
N LYS A 159 -49.96 7.55 -18.73
CA LYS A 159 -49.30 8.49 -17.83
C LYS A 159 -48.35 7.72 -16.89
N VAL A 160 -47.10 8.14 -16.83
CA VAL A 160 -46.10 7.57 -15.88
C VAL A 160 -46.56 7.91 -14.46
N PRO A 161 -46.64 6.93 -13.55
CA PRO A 161 -46.93 7.20 -12.16
C PRO A 161 -45.88 8.13 -11.55
N ASP A 162 -46.32 9.25 -10.98
CA ASP A 162 -45.44 10.05 -10.11
C ASP A 162 -45.37 9.27 -8.79
N GLY A 163 -44.16 8.83 -8.45
CA GLY A 163 -43.94 8.26 -7.11
C GLY A 163 -44.07 9.38 -6.09
N ASP A 164 -45.01 9.25 -5.17
CA ASP A 164 -45.12 10.10 -3.99
C ASP A 164 -43.96 9.79 -3.00
#